data_dd09314cdf8b553ecaa4dd30efd408a9
#
_entry.id   dd09314cdf8b553ecaa4dd30efd408a9
#
_cell.length_a   1.000
_cell.length_b   1.000
_cell.length_c   1.000
_cell.angle_alpha   90.00
_cell.angle_beta   90.00
_cell.angle_gamma   90.00
#
_symmetry.space_group_name_H-M   'P 1'
#
loop_
_entity.id
_entity.type
_entity.pdbx_description
1 polymer ?
#
loop_
_entity_poly.entity_id
_entity_poly.type
_entity_poly.pdbx_seq_one_letter_code
_entity_poly.pdbx_strand_id
1 'polypeptide(L)'
;MTTYNSPFTGDVIQPTDVSYLAITMSADVTLAWPVNGNQTGYYAARIMDVTATAGSLKLYMPPANQVSVGTDSLITNKGSNTFTVTDSAGGTIVSIDPGKSWYVFVTNNGTEAGTWSTLAFGVGTSFADAVTLAGAG
;
A
#
# COMPACT_ATOMS: atom_id res chain seq x y z
N MET A 1 6.36 -7.03 17.25
CA MET A 1 6.56 -5.58 17.11
C MET A 1 7.63 -5.12 18.07
N THR A 2 8.58 -4.37 17.59
CA THR A 2 9.65 -3.83 18.43
C THR A 2 9.12 -2.64 19.23
N THR A 3 9.48 -2.58 20.51
CA THR A 3 9.14 -1.45 21.38
C THR A 3 10.40 -0.67 21.73
N TYR A 4 10.23 0.61 22.01
CA TYR A 4 11.32 1.49 22.35
C TYR A 4 10.99 2.22 23.65
N ASN A 5 12.02 2.55 24.42
CA ASN A 5 11.87 3.39 25.61
C ASN A 5 12.18 4.84 25.26
N SER A 6 11.36 5.76 25.76
CA SER A 6 11.65 7.18 25.63
C SER A 6 12.94 7.50 26.40
N PRO A 7 13.93 8.17 25.78
CA PRO A 7 15.17 8.53 26.49
C PRO A 7 14.93 9.61 27.55
N PHE A 8 13.80 10.31 27.51
CA PHE A 8 13.50 11.40 28.44
C PHE A 8 12.64 10.97 29.61
N THR A 9 11.65 10.14 29.38
CA THR A 9 10.68 9.73 30.39
C THR A 9 10.81 8.29 30.83
N GLY A 10 11.51 7.46 30.04
CA GLY A 10 11.60 6.03 30.29
C GLY A 10 10.37 5.25 29.86
N ASP A 11 9.34 5.92 29.32
CA ASP A 11 8.13 5.26 28.87
C ASP A 11 8.42 4.38 27.65
N VAL A 12 7.68 3.28 27.56
CA VAL A 12 7.75 2.41 26.39
C VAL A 12 6.99 3.07 25.25
N ILE A 13 7.65 3.23 24.10
CA ILE A 13 7.07 3.78 22.89
C ILE A 13 6.88 2.65 21.88
N GLN A 14 5.65 2.51 21.38
CA GLN A 14 5.35 1.54 20.33
C GLN A 14 5.14 2.28 19.01
N PRO A 15 5.91 1.96 17.96
CA PRO A 15 5.73 2.61 16.68
C PRO A 15 4.32 2.34 16.14
N THR A 16 3.72 3.36 15.55
CA THR A 16 2.45 3.23 14.82
C THR A 16 2.68 3.00 13.34
N ASP A 17 3.91 3.13 12.89
CA ASP A 17 4.30 2.96 11.50
C ASP A 17 4.84 1.54 11.31
N VAL A 18 4.23 0.80 10.39
CA VAL A 18 4.64 -0.57 10.06
C VAL A 18 5.30 -0.55 8.71
N SER A 19 6.55 -1.00 8.65
CA SER A 19 7.37 -0.87 7.45
C SER A 19 7.08 -1.94 6.40
N TYR A 20 6.66 -3.14 6.79
CA TYR A 20 6.48 -4.23 5.82
C TYR A 20 5.36 -5.17 6.22
N LEU A 21 4.60 -5.64 5.23
CA LEU A 21 3.60 -6.69 5.41
C LEU A 21 3.46 -7.51 4.12
N ALA A 22 3.50 -8.82 4.26
CA ALA A 22 3.16 -9.74 3.19
C ALA A 22 1.71 -10.21 3.38
N ILE A 23 0.90 -10.12 2.34
CA ILE A 23 -0.53 -10.44 2.38
C ILE A 23 -0.82 -11.50 1.33
N THR A 24 -1.49 -12.58 1.74
CA THR A 24 -2.09 -13.53 0.80
C THR A 24 -3.60 -13.36 0.86
N MET A 25 -4.21 -12.98 -0.27
CA MET A 25 -5.64 -12.72 -0.36
C MET A 25 -6.34 -13.89 -1.02
N SER A 26 -7.27 -14.51 -0.32
CA SER A 26 -8.20 -15.47 -0.92
C SER A 26 -9.61 -14.88 -1.07
N ALA A 27 -9.83 -13.69 -0.55
CA ALA A 27 -11.05 -12.90 -0.63
C ALA A 27 -10.64 -11.43 -0.53
N ASP A 28 -11.60 -10.53 -0.69
CA ASP A 28 -11.36 -9.12 -0.50
C ASP A 28 -10.82 -8.86 0.92
N VAL A 29 -9.86 -7.96 1.03
CA VAL A 29 -9.23 -7.61 2.30
C VAL A 29 -9.43 -6.12 2.56
N THR A 30 -9.80 -5.77 3.78
CA THR A 30 -9.87 -4.39 4.24
C THR A 30 -8.70 -4.13 5.18
N LEU A 31 -7.88 -3.16 4.83
CA LEU A 31 -6.75 -2.76 5.66
C LEU A 31 -7.20 -1.75 6.73
N ALA A 32 -6.50 -1.75 7.85
CA ALA A 32 -6.64 -0.74 8.90
C ALA A 32 -5.32 0.02 9.04
N TRP A 33 -5.36 1.22 9.63
CA TRP A 33 -4.13 1.90 9.99
C TRP A 33 -3.52 1.23 11.22
N PRO A 34 -2.18 1.08 11.28
CA PRO A 34 -1.54 0.54 12.47
C PRO A 34 -1.76 1.46 13.66
N VAL A 35 -2.08 0.88 14.82
CA VAL A 35 -2.30 1.62 16.06
C VAL A 35 -1.40 1.05 17.13
N ASN A 36 -0.55 1.88 17.72
CA ASN A 36 0.36 1.50 18.81
C ASN A 36 1.25 0.29 18.48
N GLY A 37 1.46 0.02 17.20
CA GLY A 37 2.32 -1.06 16.77
C GLY A 37 1.89 -2.47 17.17
N ASN A 38 0.71 -2.63 17.73
CA ASN A 38 0.20 -3.91 18.21
C ASN A 38 -1.05 -4.28 17.41
N GLN A 39 -0.86 -4.54 16.13
CA GLN A 39 -1.95 -4.72 15.21
C GLN A 39 -2.20 -6.20 14.97
N THR A 40 -3.47 -6.61 15.03
CA THR A 40 -3.91 -7.93 14.59
C THR A 40 -4.68 -7.79 13.28
N GLY A 41 -4.60 -8.80 12.42
CA GLY A 41 -5.24 -8.77 11.12
C GLY A 41 -4.40 -8.03 10.08
N TYR A 42 -5.05 -7.39 9.10
CA TYR A 42 -4.38 -6.72 8.00
C TYR A 42 -4.31 -5.22 8.24
N TYR A 43 -3.15 -4.64 7.98
CA TYR A 43 -2.91 -3.22 8.19
C TYR A 43 -2.07 -2.66 7.05
N ALA A 44 -2.21 -1.37 6.80
CA ALA A 44 -1.46 -0.69 5.76
C ALA A 44 -0.01 -0.50 6.20
N ALA A 45 0.89 -1.23 5.57
CA ALA A 45 2.33 -1.07 5.76
C ALA A 45 2.90 -0.13 4.69
N ARG A 46 4.08 0.40 4.95
CA ARG A 46 4.78 1.24 3.97
C ARG A 46 5.15 0.45 2.71
N ILE A 47 5.47 -0.82 2.88
CA ILE A 47 5.77 -1.73 1.78
C ILE A 47 4.91 -2.97 1.96
N MET A 48 4.12 -3.29 0.95
CA MET A 48 3.25 -4.46 0.99
C MET A 48 3.49 -5.34 -0.22
N ASP A 49 3.76 -6.62 0.03
CA ASP A 49 3.83 -7.65 -1.00
C ASP A 49 2.53 -8.45 -0.95
N VAL A 50 1.76 -8.38 -2.02
CA VAL A 50 0.41 -8.95 -2.06
C VAL A 50 0.34 -10.07 -3.08
N THR A 51 -0.20 -11.20 -2.65
CA THR A 51 -0.48 -12.35 -3.53
C THR A 51 -1.98 -12.61 -3.51
N ALA A 52 -2.66 -12.37 -4.63
CA ALA A 52 -4.07 -12.70 -4.78
C ALA A 52 -4.19 -14.11 -5.37
N THR A 53 -4.91 -14.98 -4.69
CA THR A 53 -5.06 -16.38 -5.10
C THR A 53 -6.22 -16.58 -6.09
N ALA A 54 -7.01 -15.54 -6.33
CA ALA A 54 -8.10 -15.54 -7.29
C ALA A 54 -8.15 -14.20 -8.02
N GLY A 55 -8.82 -14.15 -9.15
CA GLY A 55 -9.02 -12.90 -9.88
C GLY A 55 -10.08 -12.01 -9.26
N SER A 56 -10.06 -10.75 -9.64
CA SER A 56 -11.09 -9.76 -9.27
C SER A 56 -11.21 -9.46 -7.77
N LEU A 57 -10.16 -9.72 -7.01
CA LEU A 57 -10.12 -9.38 -5.59
C LEU A 57 -9.79 -7.90 -5.39
N LYS A 58 -10.27 -7.35 -4.28
CA LYS A 58 -10.07 -5.95 -3.92
C LYS A 58 -9.33 -5.84 -2.61
N LEU A 59 -8.36 -4.93 -2.60
CA LEU A 59 -7.63 -4.52 -1.40
C LEU A 59 -8.11 -3.12 -1.04
N TYR A 60 -8.89 -3.01 0.03
CA TYR A 60 -9.46 -1.74 0.48
C TYR A 60 -8.45 -1.02 1.36
N MET A 61 -8.09 0.19 0.96
CA MET A 61 -7.24 1.05 1.78
C MET A 61 -8.03 1.57 2.99
N PRO A 62 -7.34 1.89 4.10
CA PRO A 62 -8.01 2.41 5.28
C PRO A 62 -8.55 3.82 5.05
N PRO A 63 -9.41 4.34 5.96
CA PRO A 63 -9.96 5.68 5.82
C PRO A 63 -8.90 6.76 5.72
N ALA A 64 -8.98 7.59 4.67
CA ALA A 64 -8.00 8.64 4.42
C ALA A 64 -8.06 9.76 5.44
N ASN A 65 -9.24 9.99 6.05
CA ASN A 65 -9.42 11.06 7.02
C ASN A 65 -8.80 10.78 8.39
N GLN A 66 -8.15 9.62 8.55
CA GLN A 66 -7.45 9.24 9.77
C GLN A 66 -5.95 9.49 9.70
N VAL A 67 -5.45 9.97 8.58
CA VAL A 67 -4.01 10.15 8.36
C VAL A 67 -3.73 11.48 7.69
N SER A 68 -2.45 11.85 7.68
CA SER A 68 -1.99 13.06 7.01
C SER A 68 -1.96 12.87 5.50
N VAL A 69 -2.14 13.95 4.77
CA VAL A 69 -1.87 14.00 3.33
C VAL A 69 -0.41 13.61 3.11
N GLY A 70 -0.18 12.78 2.11
CA GLY A 70 1.15 12.24 1.80
C GLY A 70 1.45 10.89 2.43
N THR A 71 0.58 10.37 3.30
CA THR A 71 0.72 9.00 3.80
C THR A 71 0.67 8.04 2.63
N ASP A 72 1.68 7.16 2.52
CA ASP A 72 1.93 6.37 1.34
C ASP A 72 2.16 4.89 1.62
N SER A 73 2.01 4.09 0.58
CA SER A 73 2.38 2.67 0.59
C SER A 73 2.88 2.28 -0.79
N LEU A 74 3.89 1.43 -0.82
CA LEU A 74 4.35 0.77 -2.04
C LEU A 74 3.76 -0.63 -2.05
N ILE A 75 2.95 -0.94 -3.06
CA ILE A 75 2.24 -2.22 -3.15
C ILE A 75 2.74 -2.96 -4.38
N THR A 76 3.23 -4.17 -4.17
CA THR A 76 3.73 -5.05 -5.23
C THR A 76 2.83 -6.28 -5.36
N ASN A 77 2.46 -6.62 -6.59
CA ASN A 77 1.76 -7.86 -6.87
C ASN A 77 2.76 -8.99 -7.06
N LYS A 78 2.83 -9.87 -6.07
CA LYS A 78 3.73 -11.04 -6.08
C LYS A 78 3.07 -12.29 -6.62
N GLY A 79 1.80 -12.25 -6.91
CA GLY A 79 1.04 -13.38 -7.40
C GLY A 79 0.89 -13.38 -8.92
N SER A 80 -0.01 -14.23 -9.40
CA SER A 80 -0.30 -14.38 -10.83
C SER A 80 -1.67 -13.82 -11.22
N ASN A 81 -2.41 -13.22 -10.29
CA ASN A 81 -3.70 -12.62 -10.55
C ASN A 81 -3.64 -11.11 -10.29
N THR A 82 -4.26 -10.34 -11.18
CA THR A 82 -4.45 -8.91 -10.98
C THR A 82 -5.43 -8.68 -9.82
N PHE A 83 -5.12 -7.73 -8.95
CA PHE A 83 -6.06 -7.28 -7.93
C PHE A 83 -6.19 -5.75 -8.01
N THR A 84 -7.27 -5.23 -7.45
CA THR A 84 -7.57 -3.80 -7.46
C THR A 84 -7.40 -3.23 -6.07
N VAL A 85 -6.64 -2.14 -5.96
CA VAL A 85 -6.55 -1.34 -4.75
C VAL A 85 -7.66 -0.30 -4.81
N THR A 86 -8.46 -0.21 -3.75
CA THR A 86 -9.58 0.71 -3.67
C THR A 86 -9.46 1.61 -2.44
N ASP A 87 -10.19 2.71 -2.46
CA ASP A 87 -10.39 3.50 -1.25
C ASP A 87 -11.33 2.77 -0.28
N SER A 88 -11.60 3.36 0.88
CA SER A 88 -12.45 2.72 1.89
C SER A 88 -13.90 2.54 1.45
N ALA A 89 -14.34 3.29 0.45
CA ALA A 89 -15.70 3.19 -0.09
C ALA A 89 -15.79 2.25 -1.31
N GLY A 90 -14.67 1.70 -1.76
CA GLY A 90 -14.63 0.79 -2.90
C GLY A 90 -14.33 1.45 -4.24
N GLY A 91 -14.03 2.74 -4.25
CA GLY A 91 -13.61 3.44 -5.48
C GLY A 91 -12.21 2.99 -5.90
N THR A 92 -12.04 2.68 -7.18
CA THR A 92 -10.76 2.17 -7.70
C THR A 92 -9.66 3.22 -7.58
N ILE A 93 -8.57 2.86 -6.93
CA ILE A 93 -7.33 3.64 -6.93
C ILE A 93 -6.45 3.17 -8.07
N VAL A 94 -6.11 1.89 -8.11
CA VAL A 94 -5.29 1.31 -9.17
C VAL A 94 -5.48 -0.20 -9.21
N SER A 95 -5.44 -0.80 -10.39
CA SER A 95 -5.34 -2.24 -10.57
C SER A 95 -3.88 -2.61 -10.79
N ILE A 96 -3.40 -3.60 -10.06
CA ILE A 96 -1.99 -4.00 -10.09
C ILE A 96 -1.86 -5.35 -10.73
N ASP A 97 -1.23 -5.38 -11.89
CA ASP A 97 -0.95 -6.61 -12.63
C ASP A 97 0.20 -7.39 -11.98
N PRO A 98 0.28 -8.71 -12.22
CA PRO A 98 1.37 -9.52 -11.68
C PRO A 98 2.74 -8.94 -11.98
N GLY A 99 3.60 -8.88 -10.97
CA GLY A 99 4.95 -8.39 -11.08
C GLY A 99 5.09 -6.86 -11.10
N LYS A 100 4.00 -6.13 -10.96
CA LYS A 100 4.02 -4.67 -10.97
C LYS A 100 3.98 -4.12 -9.54
N SER A 101 4.53 -2.92 -9.39
CA SER A 101 4.55 -2.19 -8.12
C SER A 101 4.02 -0.77 -8.33
N TRP A 102 3.24 -0.30 -7.37
CA TRP A 102 2.65 1.02 -7.41
C TRP A 102 2.76 1.70 -6.07
N TYR A 103 3.17 2.96 -6.07
CA TYR A 103 2.96 3.84 -4.93
C TYR A 103 1.52 4.33 -4.95
N VAL A 104 0.88 4.30 -3.78
CA VAL A 104 -0.42 4.93 -3.56
C VAL A 104 -0.28 5.88 -2.38
N PHE A 105 -0.80 7.08 -2.50
CA PHE A 105 -0.67 8.08 -1.44
C PHE A 105 -1.87 9.00 -1.40
N VAL A 106 -2.17 9.49 -0.20
CA VAL A 106 -3.31 10.38 0.05
C VAL A 106 -2.95 11.79 -0.40
N THR A 107 -3.80 12.38 -1.23
CA THR A 107 -3.67 13.79 -1.65
C THR A 107 -4.73 14.68 -1.04
N ASN A 108 -5.86 14.12 -0.61
CA ASN A 108 -6.91 14.84 0.10
C ASN A 108 -7.50 13.93 1.16
N ASN A 109 -7.48 14.36 2.41
CA ASN A 109 -7.99 13.61 3.56
C ASN A 109 -9.24 14.24 4.17
N GLY A 110 -9.98 15.05 3.41
CA GLY A 110 -11.19 15.71 3.89
C GLY A 110 -12.39 14.79 4.03
N THR A 111 -12.34 13.60 3.43
CA THR A 111 -13.41 12.60 3.52
C THR A 111 -12.82 11.24 3.90
N GLU A 112 -13.69 10.30 4.30
CA GLU A 112 -13.24 8.96 4.65
C GLU A 112 -12.58 8.25 3.47
N ALA A 113 -13.21 8.28 2.30
CA ALA A 113 -12.62 7.69 1.10
C ALA A 113 -11.36 8.45 0.66
N GLY A 114 -11.40 9.77 0.77
CA GLY A 114 -10.29 10.64 0.39
C GLY A 114 -10.04 10.67 -1.11
N THR A 115 -8.97 11.36 -1.49
CA THR A 115 -8.44 11.31 -2.84
C THR A 115 -7.04 10.72 -2.76
N TRP A 116 -6.77 9.74 -3.61
CA TRP A 116 -5.50 9.03 -3.67
C TRP A 116 -4.86 9.25 -5.03
N SER A 117 -3.56 9.43 -5.04
CA SER A 117 -2.77 9.45 -6.26
C SER A 117 -1.86 8.24 -6.32
N THR A 118 -1.41 7.93 -7.51
CA THR A 118 -0.58 6.76 -7.75
C THR A 118 0.63 7.11 -8.59
N LEU A 119 1.69 6.32 -8.40
CA LEU A 119 2.88 6.43 -9.21
C LEU A 119 3.39 5.02 -9.47
N ALA A 120 3.51 4.66 -10.75
CA ALA A 120 4.03 3.36 -11.13
C ALA A 120 5.53 3.30 -10.79
N PHE A 121 5.91 2.32 -9.99
CA PHE A 121 7.28 2.17 -9.56
C PHE A 121 8.05 1.31 -10.54
N GLY A 122 9.16 1.83 -11.05
CA GLY A 122 10.06 1.10 -11.93
C GLY A 122 9.63 1.03 -13.40
N VAL A 123 8.44 1.53 -13.75
CA VAL A 123 7.93 1.43 -15.12
C VAL A 123 8.80 2.24 -16.09
N GLY A 124 9.22 3.44 -15.69
CA GLY A 124 10.08 4.28 -16.54
C GLY A 124 11.48 3.74 -16.79
N THR A 125 11.87 2.71 -16.04
CA THR A 125 13.16 2.05 -16.18
C THR A 125 13.03 0.67 -16.80
N SER A 126 11.86 0.34 -17.35
CA SER A 126 11.63 -0.95 -17.97
C SER A 126 12.56 -1.15 -19.18
N PHE A 127 12.92 -2.40 -19.42
CA PHE A 127 13.74 -2.73 -20.57
C PHE A 127 13.07 -2.30 -21.89
N ALA A 128 11.77 -2.42 -21.99
CA ALA A 128 11.04 -2.04 -23.19
C ALA A 128 11.19 -0.56 -23.50
N ASP A 129 11.11 0.30 -22.49
CA ASP A 129 11.29 1.73 -22.68
C ASP A 129 12.72 2.07 -23.12
N ALA A 130 13.71 1.42 -22.50
CA ALA A 130 15.12 1.63 -22.86
C ALA A 130 15.38 1.20 -24.32
N VAL A 131 14.84 0.07 -24.73
CA VAL A 131 14.97 -0.42 -26.11
C VAL A 131 14.29 0.54 -27.08
N THR A 132 13.11 1.01 -26.75
CA THR A 132 12.38 1.95 -27.60
C THR A 132 13.17 3.24 -27.80
N LEU A 133 13.71 3.80 -26.72
CA LEU A 133 14.50 5.01 -26.81
C LEU A 133 15.78 4.79 -27.61
N ALA A 134 16.46 3.67 -27.38
CA ALA A 134 17.69 3.35 -28.13
C ALA A 134 17.38 3.10 -29.61
N GLY A 135 16.28 2.43 -29.92
CA GLY A 135 15.90 2.14 -31.29
C GLY A 135 15.42 3.38 -32.06
N ALA A 136 14.89 4.36 -31.35
CA ALA A 136 14.45 5.62 -31.96
C ALA A 136 15.60 6.62 -32.11
N GLY A 137 16.63 6.42 -31.35
CA GLY A 137 17.76 7.36 -31.31
C GLY A 137 18.81 7.14 -32.40
#